data_f190d00de18228d5fe04e5cba2603419
#
_entry.id   f190d00de18228d5fe04e5cba2603419
#
_cell.length_a   1.000
_cell.length_b   1.000
_cell.length_c   1.000
_cell.angle_alpha   90.00
_cell.angle_beta   90.00
_cell.angle_gamma   90.00
#
_symmetry.space_group_name_H-M   'P 1'
#
loop_
_entity.id
_entity.type
_entity.pdbx_description
1 polymer ?
#
loop_
_entity_poly.entity_id
_entity_poly.type
_entity_poly.pdbx_seq_one_letter_code
_entity_poly.pdbx_strand_id
1 'polypeptide(L)'
;MFYYYPSPPMSRTGCRDKDKEKHDYNPIRRSHTIMCPEDVAAGKKSYWPELEITGIIRNLSPALWNLSHLRCLYLNDNCLSRLPPGIAQLAGLTHLDLSCNKLRSLPAELGDLVMLRQLHLNHNHLRVLPYELGRLFRLHTLGLKGNPLAPELLNMYNEPNGTPKLLAYLLENLGGALSEDVIYPDSTEYIVMGDQTWWSAYSNDSECIVCATAEVDAYVTAVQPPQRPWVQVVHQMRSQPSTAFTVMCYNVLCDKYATRQVYGYCPAWALSWEYRRKGIMDEIRHYAADIISLQEVETEQFHDFFLPELKRDGYDGIFSPKSRAKTMSESDRKHVDGCAIFFQTSKFALIKEHLVEFNQLAMANADGSDDMLNRVMTKDNIGLAALLQFREGIFENASPEHKSLLQQQPPLLVCTAHIHWDPEYCDVKLIQTMMLMRELRTIVDDAVQLLRAGSLGGPHRRTSLDTSSIPLLLCGDMNSLPDSGVIEFLKTGHVSPDHPDFKELGYKDCLRKMCLESDSLLGGMYTHPFKMKEAYGEGIMPYTNYTFDFKGVIDYIFFTQQHMSVLGVLGPLDPHWLQDNKVVGCPHPHVPSDHLPLLAQLEMALVTNGLVQRR
;
A
#
# COMPACT_ATOMS: atom_id res chain seq x y z
N MET A 1 10.50 10.75 -7.90
CA MET A 1 11.07 11.44 -9.09
C MET A 1 11.29 10.38 -10.16
N PHE A 2 10.27 10.11 -10.97
CA PHE A 2 10.32 9.11 -12.02
C PHE A 2 10.78 9.77 -13.31
N TYR A 3 11.97 9.45 -13.78
CA TYR A 3 12.44 9.84 -15.12
C TYR A 3 11.90 8.83 -16.13
N TYR A 4 10.93 9.25 -16.91
CA TYR A 4 10.55 8.58 -18.16
C TYR A 4 11.60 8.93 -19.22
N TYR A 5 12.35 7.93 -19.72
CA TYR A 5 13.10 8.07 -20.96
C TYR A 5 12.26 7.54 -22.11
N PRO A 6 12.06 8.33 -23.17
CA PRO A 6 11.35 7.86 -24.36
C PRO A 6 12.22 6.88 -25.14
N SER A 7 11.62 5.78 -25.55
CA SER A 7 12.25 4.79 -26.44
C SER A 7 12.50 5.38 -27.83
N PRO A 8 13.63 5.09 -28.47
CA PRO A 8 13.88 5.53 -29.85
C PRO A 8 13.00 4.77 -30.85
N PRO A 9 12.65 5.37 -32.01
CA PRO A 9 11.69 4.81 -32.95
C PRO A 9 12.26 3.60 -33.69
N MET A 10 11.42 2.55 -33.79
CA MET A 10 11.68 1.38 -34.62
C MET A 10 11.64 1.74 -36.12
N SER A 11 12.73 1.51 -36.83
CA SER A 11 12.73 1.48 -38.29
C SER A 11 12.30 0.08 -38.79
N ARG A 12 11.21 0.06 -39.57
CA ARG A 12 10.78 -1.12 -40.35
C ARG A 12 11.69 -1.27 -41.56
N THR A 13 12.33 -2.44 -41.72
CA THR A 13 12.66 -2.95 -43.06
C THR A 13 12.52 -4.48 -43.07
N GLY A 14 12.03 -4.93 -44.18
CA GLY A 14 11.36 -6.20 -44.41
C GLY A 14 12.25 -7.44 -44.48
N CYS A 15 11.55 -8.50 -44.28
CA CYS A 15 11.90 -9.91 -44.35
C CYS A 15 12.34 -10.36 -45.75
N ARG A 16 13.41 -11.15 -45.82
CA ARG A 16 13.60 -12.24 -46.82
C ARG A 16 14.47 -13.35 -46.22
N ASP A 17 13.88 -14.55 -46.20
CA ASP A 17 14.53 -15.81 -45.83
C ASP A 17 15.78 -16.12 -46.62
N LYS A 18 16.80 -16.64 -45.93
CA LYS A 18 17.61 -17.80 -46.36
C LYS A 18 18.57 -18.23 -45.24
N ASP A 19 18.43 -19.50 -44.90
CA ASP A 19 19.30 -20.29 -44.04
C ASP A 19 20.81 -20.07 -44.28
N LYS A 20 21.46 -19.59 -43.26
CA LYS A 20 22.84 -19.87 -42.80
C LYS A 20 23.14 -18.93 -41.63
N GLU A 21 22.70 -19.31 -40.43
CA GLU A 21 23.15 -18.65 -39.21
C GLU A 21 24.64 -18.97 -38.96
N LYS A 22 25.52 -18.14 -39.50
CA LYS A 22 26.79 -17.84 -38.84
C LYS A 22 26.46 -16.81 -37.77
N HIS A 23 26.64 -17.19 -36.51
CA HIS A 23 26.66 -16.25 -35.41
C HIS A 23 27.78 -15.23 -35.63
N ASP A 24 27.48 -14.13 -36.32
CA ASP A 24 28.26 -12.90 -36.24
C ASP A 24 27.89 -12.18 -34.94
N TYR A 25 28.43 -12.69 -33.84
CA TYR A 25 28.56 -11.92 -32.63
C TYR A 25 29.66 -10.90 -32.89
N ASN A 26 29.27 -9.72 -33.38
CA ASN A 26 30.18 -8.59 -33.47
C ASN A 26 30.28 -7.98 -32.06
N PRO A 27 31.30 -8.26 -31.27
CA PRO A 27 31.48 -7.62 -29.99
C PRO A 27 31.68 -6.14 -30.28
N ILE A 28 30.68 -5.33 -30.04
CA ILE A 28 30.86 -3.89 -29.90
C ILE A 28 31.95 -3.75 -28.84
N ARG A 29 33.19 -3.46 -29.27
CA ARG A 29 34.28 -3.15 -28.37
C ARG A 29 33.83 -1.97 -27.52
N ARG A 30 33.42 -2.27 -26.31
CA ARG A 30 33.02 -1.26 -25.33
C ARG A 30 34.27 -0.47 -25.00
N SER A 31 34.28 0.82 -25.32
CA SER A 31 35.39 1.71 -24.99
C SER A 31 35.43 1.89 -23.49
N HIS A 32 36.33 1.22 -22.80
CA HIS A 32 36.59 1.44 -21.40
C HIS A 32 37.26 2.79 -21.23
N THR A 33 36.63 3.70 -20.50
CA THR A 33 37.28 4.96 -20.11
C THR A 33 38.29 4.64 -19.02
N ILE A 34 39.56 4.62 -19.35
CA ILE A 34 40.66 4.46 -18.38
C ILE A 34 40.65 5.72 -17.49
N MET A 35 40.67 5.54 -16.18
CA MET A 35 40.83 6.66 -15.25
C MET A 35 42.10 7.43 -15.57
N CYS A 36 42.02 8.77 -15.57
CA CYS A 36 43.21 9.58 -15.78
C CYS A 36 44.17 9.39 -14.60
N PRO A 37 45.49 9.54 -14.84
CA PRO A 37 46.50 9.36 -13.78
C PRO A 37 46.27 10.25 -12.54
N GLU A 38 45.65 11.41 -12.73
CA GLU A 38 45.33 12.37 -11.67
C GLU A 38 44.22 11.85 -10.76
N ASP A 39 43.19 11.19 -11.31
CA ASP A 39 42.12 10.56 -10.55
C ASP A 39 42.60 9.34 -9.75
N VAL A 40 43.54 8.58 -10.33
CA VAL A 40 44.20 7.45 -9.65
C VAL A 40 45.06 7.97 -8.49
N ALA A 41 45.84 9.04 -8.71
CA ALA A 41 46.65 9.67 -7.68
C ALA A 41 45.80 10.30 -6.55
N ALA A 42 44.57 10.76 -6.86
CA ALA A 42 43.61 11.28 -5.89
C ALA A 42 42.87 10.18 -5.12
N GLY A 43 43.16 8.89 -5.36
CA GLY A 43 42.54 7.76 -4.68
C GLY A 43 41.07 7.54 -5.07
N LYS A 44 40.57 8.11 -6.15
CA LYS A 44 39.22 7.86 -6.64
C LYS A 44 39.07 6.41 -7.06
N LYS A 45 38.04 5.73 -6.57
CA LYS A 45 37.68 4.37 -6.97
C LYS A 45 36.82 4.42 -8.23
N SER A 46 37.21 3.67 -9.27
CA SER A 46 36.38 3.47 -10.45
C SER A 46 35.36 2.39 -10.18
N TYR A 47 34.07 2.73 -10.30
CA TYR A 47 32.95 1.77 -10.16
C TYR A 47 32.41 1.48 -11.57
N TRP A 48 32.89 0.42 -12.20
CA TRP A 48 32.32 -0.02 -13.47
C TRP A 48 31.04 -0.80 -13.23
N PRO A 49 29.91 -0.41 -13.84
CA PRO A 49 28.64 -1.10 -13.64
C PRO A 49 28.59 -2.43 -14.40
N GLU A 50 29.54 -2.72 -15.27
CA GLU A 50 29.56 -3.91 -16.12
C GLU A 50 30.88 -4.66 -15.94
N LEU A 51 30.76 -5.99 -15.86
CA LEU A 51 31.91 -6.90 -15.79
C LEU A 51 31.70 -8.06 -16.75
N GLU A 52 32.66 -8.31 -17.59
CA GLU A 52 32.74 -9.46 -18.48
C GLU A 52 33.93 -10.34 -18.10
N ILE A 53 33.68 -11.63 -17.90
CA ILE A 53 34.71 -12.61 -17.58
C ILE A 53 34.62 -13.74 -18.59
N THR A 54 35.57 -13.82 -19.50
CA THR A 54 35.65 -14.83 -20.57
C THR A 54 36.90 -15.70 -20.42
N GLY A 55 36.79 -16.96 -20.86
CA GLY A 55 37.88 -17.93 -20.81
C GLY A 55 37.40 -19.32 -20.44
N ILE A 56 38.28 -20.20 -19.95
CA ILE A 56 37.94 -21.56 -19.54
C ILE A 56 37.75 -21.58 -17.99
N ILE A 57 36.90 -20.66 -17.49
CA ILE A 57 36.74 -20.50 -16.04
C ILE A 57 35.80 -21.58 -15.51
N ARG A 58 36.23 -22.27 -14.47
CA ARG A 58 35.47 -23.36 -13.80
C ARG A 58 34.88 -22.93 -12.46
N ASN A 59 35.49 -21.99 -11.77
CA ASN A 59 35.07 -21.50 -10.46
C ASN A 59 35.16 -19.98 -10.40
N LEU A 60 34.24 -19.35 -9.69
CA LEU A 60 34.20 -17.92 -9.44
C LEU A 60 34.85 -17.60 -8.10
N SER A 61 35.63 -16.52 -8.04
CA SER A 61 36.19 -16.05 -6.78
C SER A 61 35.12 -15.47 -5.86
N PRO A 62 35.15 -15.78 -4.55
CA PRO A 62 34.24 -15.14 -3.58
C PRO A 62 34.33 -13.60 -3.56
N ALA A 63 35.49 -13.03 -3.94
CA ALA A 63 35.66 -11.57 -4.03
C ALA A 63 34.78 -10.91 -5.10
N LEU A 64 34.25 -11.67 -6.07
CA LEU A 64 33.32 -11.17 -7.07
C LEU A 64 32.03 -10.63 -6.43
N TRP A 65 31.56 -11.28 -5.39
CA TRP A 65 30.31 -10.95 -4.70
C TRP A 65 30.38 -9.63 -3.92
N ASN A 66 31.57 -9.12 -3.63
CA ASN A 66 31.76 -7.82 -2.98
C ASN A 66 31.54 -6.63 -3.94
N LEU A 67 31.36 -6.89 -5.25
CA LEU A 67 31.15 -5.85 -6.27
C LEU A 67 29.67 -5.45 -6.36
N SER A 68 29.07 -5.03 -5.25
CA SER A 68 27.63 -4.72 -5.13
C SER A 68 27.12 -3.60 -6.05
N HIS A 69 28.05 -2.83 -6.66
CA HIS A 69 27.74 -1.77 -7.63
C HIS A 69 27.49 -2.29 -9.05
N LEU A 70 27.73 -3.59 -9.33
CA LEU A 70 27.51 -4.16 -10.66
C LEU A 70 26.03 -4.10 -11.06
N ARG A 71 25.82 -3.74 -12.33
CA ARG A 71 24.51 -3.77 -13.01
C ARG A 71 24.44 -4.86 -14.07
N CYS A 72 25.55 -5.15 -14.72
CA CYS A 72 25.65 -6.18 -15.76
C CYS A 72 26.84 -7.11 -15.47
N LEU A 73 26.57 -8.42 -15.51
CA LEU A 73 27.60 -9.46 -15.34
C LEU A 73 27.49 -10.48 -16.48
N TYR A 74 28.57 -10.58 -17.26
CA TYR A 74 28.69 -11.50 -18.39
C TYR A 74 29.66 -12.61 -18.04
N LEU A 75 29.19 -13.84 -17.94
CA LEU A 75 29.92 -15.05 -17.61
C LEU A 75 29.73 -16.13 -18.68
N ASN A 76 29.24 -15.72 -19.86
CA ASN A 76 29.00 -16.63 -20.98
C ASN A 76 30.29 -17.24 -21.51
N ASP A 77 30.16 -18.34 -22.25
CA ASP A 77 31.25 -19.06 -22.91
C ASP A 77 32.41 -19.48 -21.97
N ASN A 78 32.00 -20.03 -20.79
CA ASN A 78 32.91 -20.55 -19.78
C ASN A 78 32.69 -22.05 -19.52
N CYS A 79 33.28 -22.58 -18.44
CA CYS A 79 33.14 -23.96 -18.02
C CYS A 79 32.53 -24.09 -16.60
N LEU A 80 31.65 -23.16 -16.22
CA LEU A 80 31.03 -23.16 -14.90
C LEU A 80 30.07 -24.35 -14.78
N SER A 81 30.26 -25.19 -13.77
CA SER A 81 29.37 -26.32 -13.46
C SER A 81 28.35 -26.01 -12.37
N ARG A 82 28.56 -24.96 -11.61
CA ARG A 82 27.67 -24.44 -10.55
C ARG A 82 27.79 -22.94 -10.43
N LEU A 83 26.72 -22.30 -9.99
CA LEU A 83 26.69 -20.89 -9.61
C LEU A 83 26.61 -20.84 -8.07
N PRO A 84 27.56 -20.17 -7.37
CA PRO A 84 27.52 -20.06 -5.91
C PRO A 84 26.35 -19.19 -5.42
N PRO A 85 25.77 -19.48 -4.22
CA PRO A 85 24.72 -18.67 -3.57
C PRO A 85 25.11 -17.20 -3.35
N GLY A 86 26.41 -16.90 -3.26
CA GLY A 86 26.94 -15.54 -3.14
C GLY A 86 26.50 -14.58 -4.24
N ILE A 87 25.95 -15.08 -5.35
CA ILE A 87 25.37 -14.24 -6.43
C ILE A 87 24.31 -13.28 -5.89
N ALA A 88 23.55 -13.66 -4.85
CA ALA A 88 22.54 -12.83 -4.21
C ALA A 88 23.07 -11.50 -3.64
N GLN A 89 24.39 -11.42 -3.33
CA GLN A 89 25.01 -10.19 -2.83
C GLN A 89 25.06 -9.08 -3.89
N LEU A 90 24.92 -9.45 -5.18
CA LEU A 90 24.85 -8.50 -6.30
C LEU A 90 23.41 -7.97 -6.52
N ALA A 91 22.74 -7.54 -5.46
CA ALA A 91 21.33 -7.16 -5.47
C ALA A 91 20.94 -6.07 -6.49
N GLY A 92 21.91 -5.28 -6.95
CA GLY A 92 21.72 -4.26 -8.00
C GLY A 92 21.76 -4.77 -9.44
N LEU A 93 21.95 -6.09 -9.66
CA LEU A 93 22.15 -6.64 -10.98
C LEU A 93 20.87 -6.58 -11.82
N THR A 94 20.98 -6.08 -13.05
CA THR A 94 19.88 -5.99 -14.02
C THR A 94 20.05 -6.93 -15.21
N HIS A 95 21.28 -7.33 -15.51
CA HIS A 95 21.63 -8.22 -16.63
C HIS A 95 22.63 -9.28 -16.14
N LEU A 96 22.30 -10.55 -16.40
CA LEU A 96 23.17 -11.68 -16.09
C LEU A 96 23.18 -12.64 -17.28
N ASP A 97 24.36 -12.84 -17.88
CA ASP A 97 24.54 -13.83 -18.94
C ASP A 97 25.43 -14.99 -18.45
N LEU A 98 24.85 -16.16 -18.38
CA LEU A 98 25.48 -17.43 -18.03
C LEU A 98 25.42 -18.45 -19.18
N SER A 99 25.11 -17.99 -20.40
CA SER A 99 24.94 -18.86 -21.57
C SER A 99 26.23 -19.62 -21.88
N CYS A 100 26.11 -20.77 -22.54
CA CYS A 100 27.27 -21.58 -22.98
C CYS A 100 28.18 -21.96 -21.80
N ASN A 101 27.60 -22.50 -20.74
CA ASN A 101 28.32 -23.06 -19.59
C ASN A 101 27.93 -24.56 -19.37
N LYS A 102 28.24 -25.11 -18.22
CA LYS A 102 27.96 -26.49 -17.86
C LYS A 102 27.10 -26.59 -16.60
N LEU A 103 26.25 -25.59 -16.35
CA LEU A 103 25.41 -25.51 -15.17
C LEU A 103 24.34 -26.64 -15.21
N ARG A 104 24.25 -27.40 -14.11
CA ARG A 104 23.26 -28.48 -13.93
C ARG A 104 22.08 -28.04 -13.07
N SER A 105 22.30 -27.08 -12.19
CA SER A 105 21.30 -26.48 -11.31
C SER A 105 21.64 -25.01 -11.07
N LEU A 106 20.64 -24.27 -10.57
CA LEU A 106 20.80 -22.88 -10.14
C LEU A 106 20.55 -22.81 -8.62
N PRO A 107 21.24 -21.92 -7.92
CA PRO A 107 20.98 -21.72 -6.49
C PRO A 107 19.64 -20.98 -6.30
N ALA A 108 18.92 -21.29 -5.23
CA ALA A 108 17.66 -20.63 -4.84
C ALA A 108 17.85 -19.10 -4.69
N GLU A 109 19.03 -18.70 -4.19
CA GLU A 109 19.42 -17.30 -3.95
C GLU A 109 19.50 -16.46 -5.25
N LEU A 110 19.50 -17.10 -6.43
CA LEU A 110 19.37 -16.37 -7.69
C LEU A 110 18.02 -15.63 -7.78
N GLY A 111 16.97 -16.17 -7.15
CA GLY A 111 15.67 -15.53 -7.04
C GLY A 111 15.66 -14.24 -6.21
N ASP A 112 16.69 -13.97 -5.43
CA ASP A 112 16.83 -12.75 -4.63
C ASP A 112 17.29 -11.53 -5.46
N LEU A 113 17.70 -11.75 -6.72
CA LEU A 113 18.08 -10.68 -7.64
C LEU A 113 16.87 -10.00 -8.29
N VAL A 114 15.96 -9.49 -7.47
CA VAL A 114 14.66 -8.94 -7.89
C VAL A 114 14.73 -7.76 -8.87
N MET A 115 15.89 -7.13 -8.99
CA MET A 115 16.16 -6.07 -9.97
C MET A 115 16.49 -6.60 -11.37
N LEU A 116 16.63 -7.94 -11.53
CA LEU A 116 17.09 -8.54 -12.79
C LEU A 116 16.02 -8.38 -13.88
N ARG A 117 16.44 -7.88 -15.05
CA ARG A 117 15.60 -7.68 -16.24
C ARG A 117 15.90 -8.67 -17.35
N GLN A 118 17.15 -9.12 -17.44
CA GLN A 118 17.60 -10.09 -18.43
C GLN A 118 18.45 -11.16 -17.77
N LEU A 119 18.07 -12.43 -17.99
CA LEU A 119 18.77 -13.62 -17.51
C LEU A 119 18.94 -14.57 -18.69
N HIS A 120 20.18 -14.78 -19.11
CA HIS A 120 20.52 -15.70 -20.18
C HIS A 120 21.19 -16.95 -19.62
N LEU A 121 20.55 -18.12 -19.84
CA LEU A 121 20.98 -19.43 -19.39
C LEU A 121 21.06 -20.43 -20.56
N ASN A 122 21.07 -19.93 -21.82
CA ASN A 122 21.07 -20.78 -23.00
C ASN A 122 22.27 -21.74 -23.01
N HIS A 123 22.09 -22.93 -23.60
CA HIS A 123 23.15 -23.91 -23.79
C HIS A 123 23.89 -24.28 -22.49
N ASN A 124 23.13 -24.68 -21.48
CA ASN A 124 23.60 -25.28 -20.25
C ASN A 124 23.06 -26.73 -20.10
N HIS A 125 23.14 -27.30 -18.92
CA HIS A 125 22.67 -28.67 -18.62
C HIS A 125 21.58 -28.65 -17.55
N LEU A 126 20.75 -27.60 -17.49
CA LEU A 126 19.69 -27.43 -16.51
C LEU A 126 18.56 -28.42 -16.80
N ARG A 127 18.15 -29.20 -15.79
CA ARG A 127 17.00 -30.11 -15.85
C ARG A 127 15.78 -29.56 -15.13
N VAL A 128 16.02 -28.80 -14.07
CA VAL A 128 14.99 -28.16 -13.22
C VAL A 128 15.36 -26.71 -13.01
N LEU A 129 14.35 -25.91 -12.66
CA LEU A 129 14.52 -24.52 -12.26
C LEU A 129 14.06 -24.40 -10.80
N PRO A 130 14.78 -23.67 -9.94
CA PRO A 130 14.32 -23.41 -8.58
C PRO A 130 13.06 -22.53 -8.62
N TYR A 131 12.10 -22.82 -7.75
CA TYR A 131 10.85 -22.06 -7.65
C TYR A 131 11.08 -20.59 -7.28
N GLU A 132 12.17 -20.30 -6.59
CA GLU A 132 12.60 -18.95 -6.21
C GLU A 132 12.83 -18.03 -7.41
N LEU A 133 13.08 -18.56 -8.61
CA LEU A 133 13.13 -17.74 -9.83
C LEU A 133 11.81 -17.00 -10.09
N GLY A 134 10.69 -17.50 -9.57
CA GLY A 134 9.39 -16.83 -9.63
C GLY A 134 9.39 -15.45 -8.97
N ARG A 135 10.33 -15.17 -8.05
CA ARG A 135 10.51 -13.85 -7.43
C ARG A 135 11.08 -12.79 -8.39
N LEU A 136 11.59 -13.20 -9.56
CA LEU A 136 12.17 -12.29 -10.56
C LEU A 136 11.09 -11.60 -11.41
N PHE A 137 10.10 -11.00 -10.78
CA PHE A 137 8.92 -10.41 -11.43
C PHE A 137 9.24 -9.27 -12.41
N ARG A 138 10.44 -8.67 -12.34
CA ARG A 138 10.94 -7.67 -13.30
C ARG A 138 11.64 -8.26 -14.52
N LEU A 139 11.74 -9.59 -14.61
CA LEU A 139 12.46 -10.25 -15.69
C LEU A 139 11.65 -10.20 -17.00
N HIS A 140 12.19 -9.48 -17.99
CA HIS A 140 11.58 -9.37 -19.33
C HIS A 140 12.12 -10.41 -20.30
N THR A 141 13.39 -10.76 -20.14
CA THR A 141 14.06 -11.72 -21.04
C THR A 141 14.65 -12.86 -20.22
N LEU A 142 14.23 -14.08 -20.55
CA LEU A 142 14.76 -15.32 -20.00
C LEU A 142 15.22 -16.20 -21.15
N GLY A 143 16.49 -16.55 -21.21
CA GLY A 143 17.07 -17.44 -22.21
C GLY A 143 17.25 -18.84 -21.63
N LEU A 144 16.50 -19.84 -22.10
CA LEU A 144 16.58 -21.24 -21.64
C LEU A 144 16.86 -22.24 -22.77
N LYS A 145 17.06 -21.75 -24.00
CA LYS A 145 17.27 -22.60 -25.19
C LYS A 145 18.49 -23.51 -24.99
N GLY A 146 18.37 -24.77 -25.42
CA GLY A 146 19.48 -25.73 -25.38
C GLY A 146 19.78 -26.30 -23.99
N ASN A 147 18.81 -26.28 -23.06
CA ASN A 147 18.84 -26.98 -21.78
C ASN A 147 17.94 -28.23 -21.83
N PRO A 148 18.30 -29.33 -21.15
CA PRO A 148 17.48 -30.53 -21.04
C PRO A 148 16.42 -30.40 -19.92
N LEU A 149 15.61 -29.31 -19.97
CA LEU A 149 14.53 -29.08 -19.01
C LEU A 149 13.38 -30.07 -19.20
N ALA A 150 12.57 -30.25 -18.16
CA ALA A 150 11.35 -31.03 -18.21
C ALA A 150 10.39 -30.51 -19.30
N PRO A 151 9.69 -31.43 -20.04
CA PRO A 151 8.83 -31.04 -21.15
C PRO A 151 7.75 -30.01 -20.76
N GLU A 152 7.21 -30.11 -19.56
CA GLU A 152 6.18 -29.22 -19.03
C GLU A 152 6.68 -27.76 -18.97
N LEU A 153 7.88 -27.55 -18.42
CA LEU A 153 8.51 -26.22 -18.33
C LEU A 153 8.86 -25.67 -19.72
N LEU A 154 9.35 -26.55 -20.63
CA LEU A 154 9.68 -26.14 -22.00
C LEU A 154 8.41 -25.77 -22.79
N ASN A 155 7.34 -26.50 -22.63
CA ASN A 155 6.06 -26.20 -23.29
C ASN A 155 5.56 -24.84 -22.85
N MET A 156 5.52 -24.57 -21.54
CA MET A 156 5.10 -23.29 -20.96
C MET A 156 6.01 -22.15 -21.43
N TYR A 157 7.33 -22.35 -21.44
CA TYR A 157 8.31 -21.37 -21.89
C TYR A 157 8.15 -21.00 -23.38
N ASN A 158 7.81 -21.97 -24.24
CA ASN A 158 7.66 -21.76 -25.68
C ASN A 158 6.31 -21.16 -26.08
N GLU A 159 5.35 -21.02 -25.18
CA GLU A 159 4.08 -20.35 -25.44
C GLU A 159 4.25 -18.82 -25.66
N PRO A 160 3.27 -18.16 -26.31
CA PRO A 160 3.21 -16.70 -26.32
C PRO A 160 3.22 -16.15 -24.87
N ASN A 161 4.13 -15.20 -24.58
CA ASN A 161 4.40 -14.71 -23.24
C ASN A 161 4.88 -15.79 -22.24
N GLY A 162 5.67 -16.77 -22.72
CA GLY A 162 6.13 -17.89 -21.92
C GLY A 162 6.97 -17.51 -20.71
N THR A 163 7.83 -16.47 -20.79
CA THR A 163 8.61 -16.00 -19.64
C THR A 163 7.72 -15.58 -18.46
N PRO A 164 6.75 -14.64 -18.60
CA PRO A 164 5.84 -14.31 -17.51
C PRO A 164 5.02 -15.49 -16.98
N LYS A 165 4.57 -16.39 -17.87
CA LYS A 165 3.82 -17.58 -17.47
C LYS A 165 4.66 -18.54 -16.63
N LEU A 166 5.89 -18.80 -17.06
CA LEU A 166 6.82 -19.66 -16.34
C LEU A 166 7.18 -19.09 -14.96
N LEU A 167 7.49 -17.78 -14.88
CA LEU A 167 7.76 -17.13 -13.60
C LEU A 167 6.55 -17.14 -12.67
N ALA A 168 5.34 -16.97 -13.22
CA ALA A 168 4.11 -17.08 -12.46
C ALA A 168 3.95 -18.48 -11.86
N TYR A 169 4.09 -19.51 -12.69
CA TYR A 169 4.04 -20.89 -12.25
C TYR A 169 5.05 -21.18 -11.12
N LEU A 170 6.30 -20.73 -11.29
CA LEU A 170 7.33 -20.92 -10.27
C LEU A 170 6.98 -20.20 -8.96
N LEU A 171 6.45 -18.96 -9.03
CA LEU A 171 6.06 -18.19 -7.85
C LEU A 171 4.87 -18.83 -7.10
N GLU A 172 3.90 -19.33 -7.82
CA GLU A 172 2.71 -19.98 -7.26
C GLU A 172 3.03 -21.28 -6.52
N ASN A 173 4.05 -22.00 -6.99
CA ASN A 173 4.50 -23.27 -6.40
C ASN A 173 5.67 -23.10 -5.40
N LEU A 174 6.08 -21.88 -5.10
CA LEU A 174 7.18 -21.62 -4.16
C LEU A 174 6.89 -22.14 -2.74
N GLY A 175 5.62 -22.17 -2.31
CA GLY A 175 5.19 -22.67 -1.00
C GLY A 175 5.26 -24.18 -0.86
N GLY A 176 5.06 -24.94 -1.94
CA GLY A 176 5.10 -26.42 -1.92
C GLY A 176 6.50 -27.01 -1.76
N ALA A 177 7.55 -26.24 -2.00
CA ALA A 177 8.95 -26.69 -1.93
C ALA A 177 9.52 -26.76 -0.50
N LEU A 178 8.78 -26.31 0.52
CA LEU A 178 9.21 -26.33 1.93
C LEU A 178 8.89 -27.65 2.67
N SER A 179 8.21 -28.61 2.04
CA SER A 179 8.13 -29.97 2.53
C SER A 179 9.42 -30.72 2.20
N GLU A 180 10.13 -31.21 3.20
CA GLU A 180 11.46 -31.84 3.14
C GLU A 180 11.55 -33.14 2.33
N ASP A 181 10.62 -33.47 1.44
CA ASP A 181 10.58 -34.71 0.66
C ASP A 181 10.61 -34.50 -0.85
N VAL A 182 11.46 -33.60 -1.37
CA VAL A 182 11.90 -33.72 -2.77
C VAL A 182 13.12 -34.64 -2.79
N ILE A 183 12.86 -35.93 -2.74
CA ILE A 183 13.84 -36.98 -3.11
C ILE A 183 14.24 -36.70 -4.56
N TYR A 184 15.46 -36.22 -4.78
CA TYR A 184 16.07 -36.23 -6.10
C TYR A 184 16.19 -37.68 -6.56
N PRO A 185 15.57 -38.12 -7.66
CA PRO A 185 15.72 -39.48 -8.13
C PRO A 185 17.10 -39.63 -8.78
N ASP A 186 18.06 -40.09 -8.00
CA ASP A 186 19.33 -40.61 -8.54
C ASP A 186 19.27 -42.15 -8.72
N SER A 187 18.08 -42.72 -8.77
CA SER A 187 17.89 -44.13 -9.09
C SER A 187 16.54 -44.33 -9.73
N THR A 188 16.59 -44.93 -10.91
CA THR A 188 15.49 -45.49 -11.68
C THR A 188 14.69 -46.50 -10.87
N GLU A 189 13.66 -46.10 -10.14
CA GLU A 189 12.57 -46.96 -9.73
C GLU A 189 11.26 -46.20 -9.78
N TYR A 190 10.42 -46.58 -10.78
CA TYR A 190 9.04 -46.12 -10.89
C TYR A 190 8.23 -46.80 -9.78
N ILE A 191 7.74 -46.02 -8.81
CA ILE A 191 6.67 -46.51 -7.94
C ILE A 191 5.37 -46.44 -8.74
N VAL A 192 4.92 -47.57 -9.26
CA VAL A 192 3.57 -47.73 -9.80
C VAL A 192 2.61 -47.76 -8.61
N MET A 193 1.97 -46.64 -8.31
CA MET A 193 0.74 -46.62 -7.54
C MET A 193 -0.43 -46.67 -8.49
N GLY A 194 -1.20 -47.77 -8.37
CA GLY A 194 -2.42 -48.23 -9.00
C GLY A 194 -3.12 -47.31 -10.00
N ASP A 195 -3.22 -47.87 -11.21
CA ASP A 195 -4.25 -47.67 -12.27
C ASP A 195 -5.19 -46.44 -12.18
N GLN A 196 -4.65 -45.23 -12.25
CA GLN A 196 -5.36 -44.05 -12.78
C GLN A 196 -4.35 -43.04 -13.31
N THR A 197 -4.32 -42.89 -14.62
CA THR A 197 -3.50 -41.91 -15.33
C THR A 197 -3.96 -40.49 -15.00
N TRP A 198 -3.04 -39.64 -14.56
CA TRP A 198 -3.23 -38.21 -14.20
C TRP A 198 -3.81 -37.30 -15.30
N TRP A 199 -4.14 -37.84 -16.49
CA TRP A 199 -4.64 -37.08 -17.64
C TRP A 199 -6.16 -37.01 -17.76
N SER A 200 -6.95 -37.64 -16.89
CA SER A 200 -8.42 -37.56 -16.91
C SER A 200 -9.03 -36.54 -15.94
N ALA A 201 -8.23 -35.86 -15.14
CA ALA A 201 -8.69 -34.89 -14.11
C ALA A 201 -8.89 -33.45 -14.63
N TYR A 202 -8.65 -33.18 -15.92
CA TYR A 202 -8.84 -31.85 -16.49
C TYR A 202 -10.25 -31.57 -17.04
N SER A 203 -11.24 -32.37 -16.70
CA SER A 203 -12.60 -32.18 -17.20
C SER A 203 -13.72 -32.17 -16.15
N ASN A 204 -13.43 -31.87 -14.86
CA ASN A 204 -14.50 -31.56 -13.90
C ASN A 204 -14.01 -30.60 -12.83
N ASP A 205 -14.61 -29.40 -12.82
CA ASP A 205 -14.24 -28.18 -12.10
C ASP A 205 -14.30 -28.23 -10.55
N SER A 206 -14.40 -29.37 -9.90
CA SER A 206 -14.59 -29.42 -8.44
C SER A 206 -13.46 -30.05 -7.63
N GLU A 207 -12.50 -30.73 -8.25
CA GLU A 207 -11.41 -31.40 -7.51
C GLU A 207 -10.08 -30.61 -7.47
N CYS A 208 -9.90 -29.62 -8.35
CA CYS A 208 -8.68 -28.81 -8.40
C CYS A 208 -8.57 -27.81 -7.22
N ILE A 209 -9.68 -27.46 -6.56
CA ILE A 209 -9.71 -26.52 -5.43
C ILE A 209 -9.12 -27.14 -4.16
N VAL A 210 -9.27 -28.44 -3.96
CA VAL A 210 -8.82 -29.13 -2.72
C VAL A 210 -7.30 -29.30 -2.68
N CYS A 211 -6.64 -29.52 -3.81
CA CYS A 211 -5.16 -29.63 -3.85
C CYS A 211 -4.49 -28.27 -3.68
N ALA A 212 -5.04 -27.23 -4.32
CA ALA A 212 -4.50 -25.87 -4.18
C ALA A 212 -4.64 -25.32 -2.74
N THR A 213 -5.73 -25.66 -2.04
CA THR A 213 -5.92 -25.25 -0.64
C THR A 213 -4.95 -25.91 0.32
N ALA A 214 -4.59 -27.17 0.12
CA ALA A 214 -3.65 -27.88 0.99
C ALA A 214 -2.21 -27.34 0.85
N GLU A 215 -1.79 -26.94 -0.36
CA GLU A 215 -0.46 -26.35 -0.61
C GLU A 215 -0.37 -24.91 -0.07
N VAL A 216 -1.44 -24.13 -0.22
CA VAL A 216 -1.57 -22.78 0.36
C VAL A 216 -1.51 -22.85 1.88
N ASP A 217 -2.22 -23.79 2.51
CA ASP A 217 -2.21 -23.98 3.95
C ASP A 217 -0.81 -24.36 4.47
N ALA A 218 -0.03 -25.14 3.72
CA ALA A 218 1.34 -25.49 4.10
C ALA A 218 2.28 -24.30 4.10
N TYR A 219 2.19 -23.39 3.11
CA TYR A 219 2.99 -22.16 3.09
C TYR A 219 2.61 -21.20 4.21
N VAL A 220 1.32 -20.97 4.41
CA VAL A 220 0.81 -20.06 5.46
C VAL A 220 1.14 -20.55 6.86
N THR A 221 1.18 -21.88 7.09
CA THR A 221 1.57 -22.46 8.40
C THR A 221 3.06 -22.46 8.66
N ALA A 222 3.91 -22.43 7.64
CA ALA A 222 5.37 -22.45 7.78
C ALA A 222 5.95 -21.10 8.23
N VAL A 223 5.30 -19.99 7.86
CA VAL A 223 5.73 -18.62 8.18
C VAL A 223 4.80 -18.03 9.24
N GLN A 224 5.35 -17.57 10.36
CA GLN A 224 4.54 -16.89 11.38
C GLN A 224 4.13 -15.49 10.89
N PRO A 225 2.87 -15.06 11.14
CA PRO A 225 2.44 -13.70 10.83
C PRO A 225 3.32 -12.66 11.53
N PRO A 226 3.54 -11.47 10.90
CA PRO A 226 4.36 -10.43 11.51
C PRO A 226 3.71 -9.89 12.78
N GLN A 227 4.49 -9.77 13.84
CA GLN A 227 4.09 -9.11 15.06
C GLN A 227 4.36 -7.61 14.95
N ARG A 228 3.44 -6.79 15.44
CA ARG A 228 3.59 -5.33 15.49
C ARG A 228 3.56 -4.85 16.94
N PRO A 229 4.58 -4.10 17.39
CA PRO A 229 4.66 -3.67 18.79
C PRO A 229 3.62 -2.58 19.09
N TRP A 230 3.11 -2.56 20.31
CA TRP A 230 2.36 -1.43 20.82
C TRP A 230 3.34 -0.39 21.37
N VAL A 231 3.27 0.85 20.85
CA VAL A 231 4.10 1.98 21.29
C VAL A 231 3.28 2.84 22.24
N GLN A 232 3.64 2.79 23.51
CA GLN A 232 3.00 3.60 24.55
C GLN A 232 3.50 5.05 24.43
N VAL A 233 2.55 6.00 24.36
CA VAL A 233 2.87 7.43 24.43
C VAL A 233 2.74 7.89 25.87
N VAL A 234 3.82 8.44 26.44
CA VAL A 234 3.83 8.88 27.84
C VAL A 234 2.96 10.13 27.98
N HIS A 235 1.96 10.05 28.83
CA HIS A 235 1.10 11.19 29.18
C HIS A 235 1.29 11.62 30.63
N GLN A 236 1.21 12.94 30.83
CA GLN A 236 0.94 13.47 32.15
C GLN A 236 -0.51 13.13 32.53
N MET A 237 -0.71 12.46 33.66
CA MET A 237 -2.06 12.16 34.18
C MET A 237 -2.91 13.43 34.24
N ARG A 238 -4.01 13.46 33.50
CA ARG A 238 -4.99 14.53 33.59
C ARG A 238 -5.79 14.34 34.88
N SER A 239 -5.97 15.42 35.62
CA SER A 239 -6.81 15.45 36.83
C SER A 239 -8.32 15.48 36.53
N GLN A 240 -8.72 15.52 35.25
CA GLN A 240 -10.10 15.58 34.79
C GLN A 240 -10.61 14.21 34.36
N PRO A 241 -11.91 13.91 34.56
CA PRO A 241 -12.53 12.71 34.03
C PRO A 241 -12.31 12.60 32.52
N SER A 242 -11.94 11.42 32.05
CA SER A 242 -11.68 11.15 30.64
C SER A 242 -12.23 9.78 30.26
N THR A 243 -12.36 9.55 28.98
CA THR A 243 -12.67 8.25 28.39
C THR A 243 -11.68 7.90 27.30
N ALA A 244 -11.38 6.61 27.13
CA ALA A 244 -10.49 6.12 26.08
C ALA A 244 -11.26 5.27 25.08
N PHE A 245 -10.88 5.40 23.82
CA PHE A 245 -11.37 4.55 22.72
C PHE A 245 -10.29 4.36 21.66
N THR A 246 -10.43 3.32 20.87
CA THR A 246 -9.48 2.94 19.83
C THR A 246 -10.01 3.28 18.45
N VAL A 247 -9.10 3.70 17.57
CA VAL A 247 -9.40 4.12 16.20
C VAL A 247 -8.47 3.42 15.23
N MET A 248 -9.04 2.79 14.19
CA MET A 248 -8.31 2.19 13.09
C MET A 248 -8.50 3.02 11.81
N CYS A 249 -7.42 3.21 11.05
CA CYS A 249 -7.45 3.69 9.66
C CYS A 249 -6.78 2.64 8.79
N TYR A 250 -7.48 2.15 7.75
CA TYR A 250 -6.98 1.06 6.94
C TYR A 250 -7.49 1.14 5.48
N ASN A 251 -6.58 1.35 4.54
CA ASN A 251 -6.84 1.12 3.12
C ASN A 251 -6.72 -0.39 2.87
N VAL A 252 -7.82 -1.04 2.48
CA VAL A 252 -7.92 -2.51 2.37
C VAL A 252 -7.53 -3.04 1.00
N LEU A 253 -7.07 -2.19 0.11
CA LEU A 253 -6.75 -2.46 -1.28
C LEU A 253 -7.92 -3.09 -2.05
N CYS A 254 -8.57 -2.30 -2.87
CA CYS A 254 -9.66 -2.73 -3.74
C CYS A 254 -9.24 -3.90 -4.64
N ASP A 255 -10.09 -4.91 -4.80
CA ASP A 255 -9.81 -6.10 -5.61
C ASP A 255 -9.41 -5.75 -7.04
N LYS A 256 -10.09 -4.77 -7.63
CA LYS A 256 -9.79 -4.25 -8.96
C LYS A 256 -8.34 -3.77 -9.13
N TYR A 257 -7.71 -3.28 -8.06
CA TYR A 257 -6.33 -2.77 -8.10
C TYR A 257 -5.30 -3.82 -7.70
N ALA A 258 -5.71 -4.90 -7.03
CA ALA A 258 -4.85 -6.01 -6.61
C ALA A 258 -4.45 -6.90 -7.79
N THR A 259 -3.71 -6.37 -8.75
CA THR A 259 -3.36 -7.07 -9.99
C THR A 259 -1.90 -7.50 -10.03
N ARG A 260 -1.60 -8.57 -10.76
CA ARG A 260 -0.22 -9.04 -10.97
C ARG A 260 0.66 -8.04 -11.74
N GLN A 261 0.07 -7.14 -12.51
CA GLN A 261 0.84 -6.09 -13.18
C GLN A 261 1.45 -5.11 -12.19
N VAL A 262 0.73 -4.82 -11.11
CA VAL A 262 1.20 -3.93 -10.02
C VAL A 262 1.99 -4.72 -8.98
N TYR A 263 1.51 -5.87 -8.55
CA TYR A 263 2.07 -6.67 -7.45
C TYR A 263 2.65 -8.01 -7.95
N GLY A 264 3.49 -7.96 -9.00
CA GLY A 264 4.08 -9.15 -9.63
C GLY A 264 4.92 -10.04 -8.70
N TYR A 265 5.34 -9.51 -7.55
CA TYR A 265 6.06 -10.22 -6.50
C TYR A 265 5.15 -11.05 -5.56
N CYS A 266 3.83 -10.83 -5.62
CA CYS A 266 2.86 -11.55 -4.80
C CYS A 266 2.22 -12.67 -5.64
N PRO A 267 2.07 -13.89 -5.10
CA PRO A 267 1.36 -14.97 -5.77
C PRO A 267 -0.09 -14.61 -6.11
N ALA A 268 -0.62 -15.11 -7.22
CA ALA A 268 -1.97 -14.77 -7.68
C ALA A 268 -3.06 -15.16 -6.67
N TRP A 269 -2.92 -16.32 -6.01
CA TRP A 269 -3.86 -16.76 -5.00
C TRP A 269 -3.90 -15.82 -3.78
N ALA A 270 -2.74 -15.23 -3.39
CA ALA A 270 -2.67 -14.28 -2.28
C ALA A 270 -3.18 -12.89 -2.66
N LEU A 271 -3.22 -12.54 -3.97
CA LEU A 271 -3.84 -11.32 -4.46
C LEU A 271 -5.36 -11.42 -4.55
N SER A 272 -5.93 -12.63 -4.65
CA SER A 272 -7.36 -12.81 -4.82
C SER A 272 -8.16 -12.25 -3.64
N TRP A 273 -9.32 -11.67 -3.93
CA TRP A 273 -10.23 -11.14 -2.91
C TRP A 273 -10.65 -12.22 -1.90
N GLU A 274 -10.93 -13.42 -2.38
CA GLU A 274 -11.33 -14.56 -1.53
C GLU A 274 -10.29 -14.91 -0.46
N TYR A 275 -9.01 -14.73 -0.76
CA TYR A 275 -7.93 -14.91 0.20
C TYR A 275 -7.76 -13.68 1.08
N ARG A 276 -7.60 -12.49 0.48
CA ARG A 276 -7.28 -11.24 1.19
C ARG A 276 -8.37 -10.82 2.17
N ARG A 277 -9.66 -10.99 1.81
CA ARG A 277 -10.77 -10.63 2.69
C ARG A 277 -10.73 -11.32 4.06
N LYS A 278 -10.22 -12.57 4.13
CA LYS A 278 -10.04 -13.29 5.39
C LYS A 278 -8.98 -12.61 6.24
N GLY A 279 -7.80 -12.38 5.68
CA GLY A 279 -6.70 -11.70 6.39
C GLY A 279 -7.08 -10.28 6.83
N ILE A 280 -7.78 -9.50 6.00
CA ILE A 280 -8.28 -8.17 6.37
C ILE A 280 -9.24 -8.26 7.57
N MET A 281 -10.19 -9.20 7.54
CA MET A 281 -11.16 -9.35 8.63
C MET A 281 -10.49 -9.87 9.92
N ASP A 282 -9.49 -10.75 9.79
CA ASP A 282 -8.71 -11.24 10.93
C ASP A 282 -7.92 -10.10 11.60
N GLU A 283 -7.31 -9.20 10.82
CA GLU A 283 -6.66 -7.99 11.35
C GLU A 283 -7.67 -7.06 12.05
N ILE A 284 -8.82 -6.79 11.43
CA ILE A 284 -9.87 -5.96 12.01
C ILE A 284 -10.35 -6.54 13.35
N ARG A 285 -10.61 -7.85 13.41
CA ARG A 285 -11.05 -8.55 14.62
C ARG A 285 -9.97 -8.64 15.68
N HIS A 286 -8.72 -8.85 15.26
CA HIS A 286 -7.58 -8.91 16.18
C HIS A 286 -7.38 -7.60 16.93
N TYR A 287 -7.45 -6.47 16.23
CA TYR A 287 -7.28 -5.15 16.85
C TYR A 287 -8.56 -4.61 17.48
N ALA A 288 -9.72 -5.05 17.05
CA ALA A 288 -11.05 -4.74 17.62
C ALA A 288 -11.25 -3.26 17.97
N ALA A 289 -10.90 -2.37 17.03
CA ALA A 289 -10.99 -0.93 17.25
C ALA A 289 -12.45 -0.46 17.40
N ASP A 290 -12.67 0.52 18.27
CA ASP A 290 -14.01 1.05 18.55
C ASP A 290 -14.59 1.83 17.36
N ILE A 291 -13.71 2.47 16.57
CA ILE A 291 -14.03 3.17 15.33
C ILE A 291 -13.07 2.67 14.24
N ILE A 292 -13.60 2.28 13.09
CA ILE A 292 -12.84 1.74 11.97
C ILE A 292 -13.14 2.56 10.73
N SER A 293 -12.11 3.18 10.16
CA SER A 293 -12.17 3.95 8.92
C SER A 293 -11.47 3.18 7.82
N LEU A 294 -12.22 2.74 6.81
CA LEU A 294 -11.69 1.96 5.68
C LEU A 294 -11.72 2.78 4.40
N GLN A 295 -10.70 2.59 3.57
CA GLN A 295 -10.61 3.13 2.21
C GLN A 295 -10.48 1.97 1.22
N GLU A 296 -10.84 2.19 -0.04
CA GLU A 296 -10.85 1.21 -1.13
C GLU A 296 -11.79 0.02 -0.91
N VAL A 297 -12.87 0.23 -0.21
CA VAL A 297 -13.94 -0.77 -0.06
C VAL A 297 -14.85 -0.70 -1.29
N GLU A 298 -15.05 -1.79 -2.02
CA GLU A 298 -16.02 -1.85 -3.11
C GLU A 298 -17.46 -1.87 -2.59
N THR A 299 -18.38 -1.31 -3.36
CA THR A 299 -19.81 -1.22 -3.00
C THR A 299 -20.39 -2.60 -2.66
N GLU A 300 -20.16 -3.61 -3.50
CA GLU A 300 -20.64 -4.97 -3.27
C GLU A 300 -19.99 -5.59 -2.04
N GLN A 301 -18.68 -5.41 -1.87
CA GLN A 301 -17.94 -5.91 -0.70
C GLN A 301 -18.42 -5.29 0.61
N PHE A 302 -18.79 -3.99 0.60
CA PHE A 302 -19.38 -3.36 1.78
C PHE A 302 -20.69 -4.03 2.19
N HIS A 303 -21.63 -4.21 1.25
CA HIS A 303 -22.97 -4.71 1.54
C HIS A 303 -22.98 -6.22 1.82
N ASP A 304 -22.20 -7.00 1.09
CA ASP A 304 -22.28 -8.46 1.12
C ASP A 304 -21.26 -9.11 2.07
N PHE A 305 -20.21 -8.38 2.46
CA PHE A 305 -19.15 -8.90 3.32
C PHE A 305 -18.93 -8.04 4.58
N PHE A 306 -18.39 -6.81 4.45
CA PHE A 306 -17.96 -6.04 5.62
C PHE A 306 -19.09 -5.73 6.59
N LEU A 307 -20.20 -5.19 6.10
CA LEU A 307 -21.31 -4.79 6.95
C LEU A 307 -21.99 -5.98 7.67
N PRO A 308 -22.29 -7.11 7.00
CA PRO A 308 -22.84 -8.29 7.68
C PRO A 308 -21.91 -8.90 8.73
N GLU A 309 -20.59 -9.01 8.41
CA GLU A 309 -19.62 -9.58 9.34
C GLU A 309 -19.43 -8.69 10.57
N LEU A 310 -19.22 -7.39 10.37
CA LEU A 310 -19.00 -6.45 11.46
C LEU A 310 -20.28 -6.21 12.28
N LYS A 311 -21.47 -6.33 11.70
CA LYS A 311 -22.73 -6.32 12.47
C LYS A 311 -22.83 -7.49 13.46
N ARG A 312 -22.34 -8.66 13.08
CA ARG A 312 -22.26 -9.81 14.02
C ARG A 312 -21.31 -9.53 15.18
N ASP A 313 -20.25 -8.75 14.91
CA ASP A 313 -19.25 -8.36 15.91
C ASP A 313 -19.67 -7.10 16.73
N GLY A 314 -20.92 -6.62 16.57
CA GLY A 314 -21.50 -5.51 17.33
C GLY A 314 -21.24 -4.11 16.78
N TYR A 315 -20.78 -4.00 15.53
CA TYR A 315 -20.62 -2.72 14.84
C TYR A 315 -21.88 -2.35 14.03
N ASP A 316 -22.01 -1.07 13.74
CA ASP A 316 -22.79 -0.57 12.62
C ASP A 316 -21.88 0.29 11.73
N GLY A 317 -22.31 0.58 10.50
CA GLY A 317 -21.43 1.27 9.57
C GLY A 317 -22.16 2.05 8.48
N ILE A 318 -21.46 3.05 7.94
CA ILE A 318 -21.85 3.85 6.80
C ILE A 318 -20.84 3.70 5.68
N PHE A 319 -21.27 3.90 4.44
CA PHE A 319 -20.44 3.76 3.25
C PHE A 319 -20.85 4.75 2.17
N SER A 320 -19.87 5.23 1.41
CA SER A 320 -20.15 5.93 0.16
C SER A 320 -19.11 5.56 -0.91
N PRO A 321 -19.55 5.20 -2.12
CA PRO A 321 -18.65 4.98 -3.23
C PRO A 321 -18.13 6.31 -3.78
N LYS A 322 -17.00 6.28 -4.50
CA LYS A 322 -16.49 7.42 -5.27
C LYS A 322 -17.57 7.98 -6.21
N SER A 323 -17.53 9.28 -6.46
CA SER A 323 -18.63 10.01 -7.11
C SER A 323 -18.98 9.51 -8.51
N ARG A 324 -18.03 8.84 -9.22
CA ARG A 324 -18.29 8.20 -10.54
C ARG A 324 -19.43 7.18 -10.50
N ALA A 325 -19.70 6.56 -9.37
CA ALA A 325 -20.78 5.57 -9.21
C ALA A 325 -22.15 6.13 -9.62
N LYS A 326 -22.38 7.44 -9.49
CA LYS A 326 -23.65 8.09 -9.83
C LYS A 326 -23.96 8.06 -11.34
N THR A 327 -22.94 7.97 -12.18
CA THR A 327 -23.06 8.01 -13.65
C THR A 327 -22.88 6.65 -14.32
N MET A 328 -22.57 5.59 -13.53
CA MET A 328 -22.32 4.25 -14.04
C MET A 328 -23.59 3.38 -14.03
N SER A 329 -23.56 2.30 -14.83
CA SER A 329 -24.61 1.28 -14.82
C SER A 329 -24.73 0.62 -13.45
N GLU A 330 -25.85 -0.05 -13.15
CA GLU A 330 -26.03 -0.74 -11.89
C GLU A 330 -25.00 -1.86 -11.67
N SER A 331 -24.64 -2.59 -12.73
CA SER A 331 -23.60 -3.62 -12.69
C SER A 331 -22.22 -3.04 -12.40
N ASP A 332 -21.85 -1.94 -13.06
CA ASP A 332 -20.53 -1.34 -12.90
C ASP A 332 -20.38 -0.62 -11.55
N ARG A 333 -21.49 -0.06 -11.04
CA ARG A 333 -21.53 0.63 -9.75
C ARG A 333 -21.14 -0.29 -8.59
N LYS A 334 -21.44 -1.58 -8.65
CA LYS A 334 -21.08 -2.56 -7.63
C LYS A 334 -19.58 -2.65 -7.38
N HIS A 335 -18.78 -2.44 -8.43
CA HIS A 335 -17.32 -2.50 -8.38
C HIS A 335 -16.65 -1.13 -8.18
N VAL A 336 -17.42 -0.09 -7.85
CA VAL A 336 -16.85 1.20 -7.48
C VAL A 336 -16.43 1.17 -6.02
N ASP A 337 -15.17 1.45 -5.79
CA ASP A 337 -14.58 1.59 -4.46
C ASP A 337 -14.98 2.92 -3.80
N GLY A 338 -14.91 2.94 -2.48
CA GLY A 338 -15.26 4.10 -1.67
C GLY A 338 -14.69 4.04 -0.27
N CYS A 339 -15.29 4.84 0.61
CA CYS A 339 -14.93 4.96 2.01
C CYS A 339 -16.03 4.39 2.91
N ALA A 340 -15.63 3.74 4.01
CA ALA A 340 -16.53 3.24 5.04
C ALA A 340 -16.09 3.67 6.43
N ILE A 341 -17.07 3.92 7.32
CA ILE A 341 -16.83 4.13 8.75
C ILE A 341 -17.69 3.13 9.51
N PHE A 342 -17.05 2.29 10.33
CA PHE A 342 -17.74 1.41 11.28
C PHE A 342 -17.48 1.88 12.71
N PHE A 343 -18.45 1.65 13.59
CA PHE A 343 -18.37 2.04 14.99
C PHE A 343 -19.07 1.02 15.89
N GLN A 344 -18.51 0.77 17.07
CA GLN A 344 -19.11 -0.11 18.09
C GLN A 344 -20.44 0.47 18.58
N THR A 345 -21.54 -0.27 18.37
CA THR A 345 -22.90 0.19 18.72
C THR A 345 -23.14 0.28 20.23
N SER A 346 -22.35 -0.43 21.04
CA SER A 346 -22.36 -0.30 22.49
C SER A 346 -21.79 1.03 22.98
N LYS A 347 -20.85 1.63 22.22
CA LYS A 347 -20.12 2.85 22.59
C LYS A 347 -20.58 4.10 21.85
N PHE A 348 -21.09 3.94 20.64
CA PHE A 348 -21.48 5.03 19.76
C PHE A 348 -22.86 4.83 19.14
N ALA A 349 -23.52 5.93 18.79
CA ALA A 349 -24.74 5.97 17.99
C ALA A 349 -24.61 7.00 16.88
N LEU A 350 -24.97 6.66 15.65
CA LEU A 350 -24.98 7.58 14.52
C LEU A 350 -26.10 8.61 14.70
N ILE A 351 -25.76 9.89 14.66
CA ILE A 351 -26.70 11.00 14.59
C ILE A 351 -26.99 11.33 13.13
N LYS A 352 -25.94 11.51 12.33
CA LYS A 352 -26.03 11.92 10.93
C LYS A 352 -24.78 11.54 10.16
N GLU A 353 -24.95 11.14 8.90
CA GLU A 353 -23.89 10.96 7.94
C GLU A 353 -23.80 12.14 6.98
N HIS A 354 -22.58 12.39 6.46
CA HIS A 354 -22.30 13.44 5.51
C HIS A 354 -21.34 12.94 4.45
N LEU A 355 -21.67 13.18 3.18
CA LEU A 355 -20.82 12.89 2.03
C LEU A 355 -20.20 14.18 1.50
N VAL A 356 -18.88 14.18 1.31
CA VAL A 356 -18.12 15.28 0.70
C VAL A 356 -17.66 14.84 -0.68
N GLU A 357 -18.23 15.42 -1.72
CA GLU A 357 -17.88 15.13 -3.12
C GLU A 357 -16.98 16.22 -3.68
N PHE A 358 -15.70 15.94 -3.82
CA PHE A 358 -14.72 16.95 -4.24
C PHE A 358 -14.97 17.48 -5.65
N ASN A 359 -15.45 16.65 -6.57
CA ASN A 359 -15.78 17.08 -7.93
C ASN A 359 -16.94 18.09 -7.95
N GLN A 360 -17.98 17.90 -7.11
CA GLN A 360 -19.09 18.83 -7.00
C GLN A 360 -18.65 20.15 -6.37
N LEU A 361 -17.82 20.08 -5.33
CA LEU A 361 -17.25 21.27 -4.69
C LEU A 361 -16.32 22.04 -5.64
N ALA A 362 -15.52 21.33 -6.44
CA ALA A 362 -14.68 21.95 -7.45
C ALA A 362 -15.51 22.69 -8.51
N MET A 363 -16.57 22.05 -9.00
CA MET A 363 -17.49 22.67 -9.96
C MET A 363 -18.18 23.92 -9.39
N ALA A 364 -18.67 23.83 -8.15
CA ALA A 364 -19.35 24.95 -7.48
C ALA A 364 -18.43 26.14 -7.16
N ASN A 365 -17.13 25.89 -7.00
CA ASN A 365 -16.15 26.91 -6.64
C ASN A 365 -15.12 27.21 -7.74
N ALA A 366 -15.36 26.79 -8.99
CA ALA A 366 -14.40 26.96 -10.09
C ALA A 366 -14.16 28.43 -10.46
N ASP A 367 -15.21 29.26 -10.39
CA ASP A 367 -15.14 30.71 -10.59
C ASP A 367 -14.36 31.13 -11.84
N GLY A 368 -14.49 30.36 -12.93
CA GLY A 368 -13.77 30.55 -14.17
C GLY A 368 -12.34 30.02 -14.23
N SER A 369 -11.87 29.31 -13.20
CA SER A 369 -10.56 28.64 -13.23
C SER A 369 -10.60 27.38 -14.09
N ASP A 370 -9.90 27.39 -15.21
CA ASP A 370 -9.73 26.22 -16.09
C ASP A 370 -9.01 25.09 -15.35
N ASP A 371 -8.04 25.39 -14.50
CA ASP A 371 -7.30 24.40 -13.72
C ASP A 371 -8.19 23.69 -12.70
N MET A 372 -9.10 24.42 -12.03
CA MET A 372 -10.09 23.82 -11.14
C MET A 372 -11.01 22.84 -11.88
N LEU A 373 -11.47 23.21 -13.07
CA LEU A 373 -12.37 22.38 -13.88
C LEU A 373 -11.66 21.19 -14.52
N ASN A 374 -10.46 21.38 -15.07
CA ASN A 374 -9.79 20.35 -15.85
C ASN A 374 -8.95 19.39 -14.97
N ARG A 375 -8.48 19.82 -13.80
CA ARG A 375 -7.63 19.02 -12.93
C ARG A 375 -8.36 18.49 -11.70
N VAL A 376 -9.06 19.35 -10.95
CA VAL A 376 -9.70 18.97 -9.67
C VAL A 376 -11.08 18.35 -9.90
N MET A 377 -11.96 19.00 -10.67
CA MET A 377 -13.33 18.51 -10.92
C MET A 377 -13.36 17.14 -11.61
N THR A 378 -12.34 16.81 -12.39
CA THR A 378 -12.26 15.52 -13.10
C THR A 378 -11.97 14.33 -12.19
N LYS A 379 -11.63 14.57 -10.91
CA LYS A 379 -11.31 13.53 -9.93
C LYS A 379 -12.54 13.19 -9.09
N ASP A 380 -12.78 11.90 -8.89
CA ASP A 380 -13.99 11.35 -8.29
C ASP A 380 -13.86 10.97 -6.81
N ASN A 381 -12.74 11.36 -6.20
CA ASN A 381 -12.46 11.15 -4.78
C ASN A 381 -13.52 11.78 -3.87
N ILE A 382 -13.68 11.20 -2.68
CA ILE A 382 -14.68 11.62 -1.69
C ILE A 382 -14.10 11.65 -0.28
N GLY A 383 -14.79 12.39 0.61
CA GLY A 383 -14.74 12.24 2.05
C GLY A 383 -16.09 11.77 2.58
N LEU A 384 -16.08 10.94 3.61
CA LEU A 384 -17.28 10.46 4.31
C LEU A 384 -17.16 10.82 5.79
N ALA A 385 -18.20 11.43 6.37
CA ALA A 385 -18.18 11.80 7.78
C ALA A 385 -19.41 11.28 8.52
N ALA A 386 -19.20 10.86 9.77
CA ALA A 386 -20.21 10.39 10.72
C ALA A 386 -20.22 11.29 11.96
N LEU A 387 -21.35 11.85 12.29
CA LEU A 387 -21.55 12.53 13.58
C LEU A 387 -22.05 11.49 14.57
N LEU A 388 -21.23 11.13 15.56
CA LEU A 388 -21.46 10.04 16.51
C LEU A 388 -21.75 10.57 17.92
N GLN A 389 -22.84 10.09 18.53
CA GLN A 389 -23.15 10.32 19.94
C GLN A 389 -22.50 9.25 20.79
N PHE A 390 -21.88 9.64 21.89
CA PHE A 390 -21.35 8.71 22.90
C PHE A 390 -22.46 8.01 23.66
N ARG A 391 -22.26 6.72 23.94
CA ARG A 391 -23.14 5.90 24.80
C ARG A 391 -22.45 5.53 26.10
N GLU A 392 -23.22 5.06 27.09
CA GLU A 392 -22.69 4.62 28.38
C GLU A 392 -21.65 3.51 28.30
N GLY A 393 -21.74 2.65 27.29
CA GLY A 393 -20.82 1.53 27.07
C GLY A 393 -19.35 1.91 26.80
N ILE A 394 -19.06 3.20 26.57
CA ILE A 394 -17.68 3.69 26.46
C ILE A 394 -16.94 3.65 27.82
N PHE A 395 -17.68 3.49 28.92
CA PHE A 395 -17.14 3.31 30.27
C PHE A 395 -17.55 1.95 30.82
N GLU A 396 -16.66 1.00 30.85
CA GLU A 396 -16.96 -0.36 31.34
C GLU A 396 -17.21 -0.40 32.85
N ASN A 397 -16.54 0.46 33.65
CA ASN A 397 -16.60 0.48 35.13
C ASN A 397 -16.81 1.88 35.70
N ALA A 398 -17.58 2.75 35.03
CA ALA A 398 -17.74 4.14 35.45
C ALA A 398 -18.73 4.31 36.61
N SER A 399 -18.46 5.27 37.48
CA SER A 399 -19.39 5.76 38.48
C SER A 399 -20.64 6.36 37.80
N PRO A 400 -21.79 6.40 38.51
CA PRO A 400 -23.03 7.05 37.99
C PRO A 400 -22.79 8.50 37.55
N GLU A 401 -21.86 9.21 38.19
CA GLU A 401 -21.51 10.59 37.86
C GLU A 401 -20.86 10.70 36.46
N HIS A 402 -19.95 9.78 36.10
CA HIS A 402 -19.35 9.74 34.77
C HIS A 402 -20.37 9.44 33.68
N LYS A 403 -21.35 8.55 33.94
CA LYS A 403 -22.44 8.26 33.01
C LYS A 403 -23.32 9.47 32.74
N SER A 404 -23.61 10.26 33.76
CA SER A 404 -24.40 11.50 33.60
C SER A 404 -23.64 12.58 32.79
N LEU A 405 -22.30 12.62 32.88
CA LEU A 405 -21.48 13.54 32.10
C LEU A 405 -21.50 13.20 30.60
N LEU A 406 -21.58 11.91 30.22
CA LEU A 406 -21.66 11.51 28.82
C LEU A 406 -22.88 12.05 28.08
N GLN A 407 -24.04 12.10 28.73
CA GLN A 407 -25.24 12.63 28.12
C GLN A 407 -25.17 14.13 27.79
N GLN A 408 -24.15 14.80 28.32
CA GLN A 408 -23.90 16.22 28.15
C GLN A 408 -22.72 16.52 27.19
N GLN A 409 -22.03 15.45 26.73
CA GLN A 409 -20.89 15.63 25.82
C GLN A 409 -21.35 16.02 24.42
N PRO A 410 -20.60 16.89 23.73
CA PRO A 410 -20.81 17.12 22.31
C PRO A 410 -20.55 15.81 21.54
N PRO A 411 -21.23 15.60 20.41
CA PRO A 411 -20.95 14.45 19.54
C PRO A 411 -19.52 14.51 18.98
N LEU A 412 -18.99 13.36 18.62
CA LEU A 412 -17.72 13.23 17.92
C LEU A 412 -17.98 13.24 16.41
N LEU A 413 -17.32 14.13 15.67
CA LEU A 413 -17.30 14.09 14.22
C LEU A 413 -16.13 13.22 13.77
N VAL A 414 -16.42 12.09 13.13
CA VAL A 414 -15.45 11.17 12.53
C VAL A 414 -15.51 11.33 11.03
N CYS A 415 -14.38 11.57 10.39
CA CYS A 415 -14.27 11.66 8.93
C CYS A 415 -13.23 10.67 8.42
N THR A 416 -13.52 10.02 7.29
CA THR A 416 -12.55 9.32 6.49
C THR A 416 -12.49 9.92 5.09
N ALA A 417 -11.29 9.93 4.49
CA ALA A 417 -11.09 10.42 3.13
C ALA A 417 -10.07 9.55 2.39
N HIS A 418 -10.26 9.44 1.08
CA HIS A 418 -9.26 8.88 0.18
C HIS A 418 -8.97 9.95 -0.88
N ILE A 419 -7.83 10.64 -0.71
CA ILE A 419 -7.39 11.74 -1.57
C ILE A 419 -6.78 11.19 -2.87
N HIS A 420 -6.69 12.00 -3.92
CA HIS A 420 -6.18 11.58 -5.23
C HIS A 420 -4.77 10.96 -5.13
N TRP A 421 -4.55 9.86 -5.85
CA TRP A 421 -3.34 9.03 -5.68
C TRP A 421 -2.10 9.55 -6.43
N ASP A 422 -2.27 10.14 -7.62
CA ASP A 422 -1.17 10.44 -8.54
C ASP A 422 -0.22 11.50 -7.97
N PRO A 423 1.09 11.22 -7.82
CA PRO A 423 2.07 12.17 -7.28
C PRO A 423 2.24 13.42 -8.14
N GLU A 424 1.90 13.36 -9.44
CA GLU A 424 1.96 14.55 -10.31
C GLU A 424 0.83 15.56 -10.05
N TYR A 425 -0.17 15.20 -9.24
CA TYR A 425 -1.32 16.04 -8.91
C TYR A 425 -1.29 16.53 -7.45
N CYS A 426 -0.11 16.98 -6.96
CA CYS A 426 0.02 17.54 -5.60
C CYS A 426 -0.91 18.74 -5.37
N ASP A 427 -1.15 19.57 -6.39
CA ASP A 427 -2.14 20.65 -6.40
C ASP A 427 -3.56 20.14 -6.11
N VAL A 428 -3.98 19.09 -6.80
CA VAL A 428 -5.31 18.49 -6.61
C VAL A 428 -5.45 17.91 -5.19
N LYS A 429 -4.43 17.24 -4.68
CA LYS A 429 -4.44 16.68 -3.33
C LYS A 429 -4.62 17.77 -2.27
N LEU A 430 -3.86 18.85 -2.39
CA LEU A 430 -3.95 19.99 -1.47
C LEU A 430 -5.32 20.66 -1.54
N ILE A 431 -5.87 20.90 -2.75
CA ILE A 431 -7.18 21.52 -2.94
C ILE A 431 -8.31 20.61 -2.42
N GLN A 432 -8.25 19.28 -2.68
CA GLN A 432 -9.22 18.34 -2.12
C GLN A 432 -9.22 18.39 -0.58
N THR A 433 -8.04 18.47 0.03
CA THR A 433 -7.90 18.59 1.49
C THR A 433 -8.45 19.93 2.01
N MET A 434 -8.22 21.04 1.32
CA MET A 434 -8.77 22.35 1.67
C MET A 434 -10.31 22.33 1.59
N MET A 435 -10.88 21.74 0.54
CA MET A 435 -12.33 21.55 0.40
C MET A 435 -12.88 20.69 1.54
N LEU A 436 -12.20 19.60 1.88
CA LEU A 436 -12.60 18.71 2.98
C LEU A 436 -12.69 19.48 4.29
N MET A 437 -11.64 20.22 4.66
CA MET A 437 -11.60 20.96 5.91
C MET A 437 -12.67 22.06 5.98
N ARG A 438 -12.99 22.69 4.86
CA ARG A 438 -14.09 23.65 4.75
C ARG A 438 -15.45 23.00 4.99
N GLU A 439 -15.72 21.86 4.33
CA GLU A 439 -16.98 21.14 4.50
C GLU A 439 -17.13 20.59 5.92
N LEU A 440 -16.04 20.06 6.51
CA LEU A 440 -16.05 19.63 7.91
C LEU A 440 -16.40 20.79 8.87
N ARG A 441 -15.94 22.00 8.58
CA ARG A 441 -16.36 23.18 9.33
C ARG A 441 -17.86 23.45 9.20
N THR A 442 -18.40 23.42 7.99
CA THR A 442 -19.84 23.58 7.73
C THR A 442 -20.67 22.54 8.52
N ILE A 443 -20.23 21.27 8.50
CA ILE A 443 -20.86 20.18 9.24
C ILE A 443 -20.85 20.46 10.77
N VAL A 444 -19.72 20.95 11.28
CA VAL A 444 -19.60 21.32 12.70
C VAL A 444 -20.51 22.49 13.05
N ASP A 445 -20.57 23.53 12.21
CA ASP A 445 -21.45 24.69 12.42
C ASP A 445 -22.93 24.27 12.45
N ASP A 446 -23.36 23.41 11.52
CA ASP A 446 -24.71 22.84 11.49
C ASP A 446 -25.00 22.02 12.77
N ALA A 447 -24.06 21.18 13.19
CA ALA A 447 -24.20 20.38 14.39
C ALA A 447 -24.32 21.25 15.66
N VAL A 448 -23.55 22.32 15.77
CA VAL A 448 -23.67 23.31 16.87
C VAL A 448 -25.04 23.96 16.86
N GLN A 449 -25.57 24.33 15.70
CA GLN A 449 -26.91 24.93 15.59
C GLN A 449 -28.00 23.95 16.03
N LEU A 450 -27.94 22.69 15.63
CA LEU A 450 -28.86 21.64 16.04
C LEU A 450 -28.87 21.41 17.55
N LEU A 451 -27.67 21.37 18.17
CA LEU A 451 -27.52 21.23 19.62
C LEU A 451 -28.08 22.45 20.39
N ARG A 452 -27.91 23.66 19.85
CA ARG A 452 -28.52 24.87 20.41
C ARG A 452 -30.04 24.86 20.32
N ALA A 453 -30.61 24.40 19.21
CA ALA A 453 -32.04 24.30 18.98
C ALA A 453 -32.72 23.26 19.89
N GLY A 454 -32.08 22.10 20.11
CA GLY A 454 -32.55 21.05 21.00
C GLY A 454 -32.52 21.41 22.49
N SER A 455 -31.72 22.43 22.89
CA SER A 455 -31.62 22.90 24.28
C SER A 455 -32.71 23.88 24.72
N LEU A 456 -33.75 24.09 23.94
CA LEU A 456 -34.83 25.05 24.20
C LEU A 456 -35.79 24.66 25.37
N GLY A 457 -35.48 23.62 26.15
CA GLY A 457 -36.35 23.11 27.25
C GLY A 457 -36.07 23.64 28.66
N GLY A 458 -35.12 24.59 28.90
CA GLY A 458 -34.83 25.09 30.24
C GLY A 458 -34.09 26.45 30.28
N PRO A 459 -34.47 27.36 31.22
CA PRO A 459 -33.95 28.71 31.24
C PRO A 459 -32.48 28.87 31.73
N HIS A 460 -31.74 27.77 31.97
CA HIS A 460 -30.44 27.83 32.66
C HIS A 460 -29.19 27.29 31.89
N ARG A 461 -29.28 27.00 30.56
CA ARG A 461 -28.10 26.51 29.83
C ARG A 461 -27.85 27.27 28.54
N ARG A 462 -27.34 28.49 28.64
CA ARG A 462 -26.59 29.11 27.53
C ARG A 462 -25.12 28.69 27.65
N THR A 463 -24.79 27.46 27.36
CA THR A 463 -23.40 27.16 27.02
C THR A 463 -23.11 27.80 25.67
N SER A 464 -22.09 28.64 25.60
CA SER A 464 -21.62 29.22 24.35
C SER A 464 -20.88 28.12 23.57
N LEU A 465 -21.65 27.16 22.99
CA LEU A 465 -21.09 26.20 22.05
C LEU A 465 -20.65 26.98 20.82
N ASP A 466 -19.39 26.87 20.46
CA ASP A 466 -18.80 27.38 19.23
C ASP A 466 -18.27 26.22 18.37
N THR A 467 -17.76 26.51 17.21
CA THR A 467 -17.16 25.52 16.29
C THR A 467 -16.04 24.71 16.93
N SER A 468 -15.34 25.27 17.93
CA SER A 468 -14.28 24.58 18.66
C SER A 468 -14.79 23.57 19.69
N SER A 469 -16.13 23.49 19.91
CA SER A 469 -16.72 22.64 20.94
C SER A 469 -16.92 21.19 20.50
N ILE A 470 -16.93 20.90 19.19
CA ILE A 470 -17.12 19.55 18.64
C ILE A 470 -15.75 18.93 18.35
N PRO A 471 -15.43 17.78 18.98
CA PRO A 471 -14.22 17.05 18.66
C PRO A 471 -14.30 16.47 17.23
N LEU A 472 -13.20 16.60 16.48
CA LEU A 472 -13.01 16.09 15.13
C LEU A 472 -11.91 15.03 15.12
N LEU A 473 -12.20 13.90 14.47
CA LEU A 473 -11.29 12.81 14.15
C LEU A 473 -11.28 12.65 12.62
N LEU A 474 -10.12 12.82 12.00
CA LEU A 474 -9.91 12.65 10.57
C LEU A 474 -8.94 11.50 10.33
N CYS A 475 -9.41 10.45 9.68
CA CYS A 475 -8.62 9.29 9.27
C CYS A 475 -8.60 9.21 7.74
N GLY A 476 -7.54 8.70 7.15
CA GLY A 476 -7.59 8.44 5.72
C GLY A 476 -6.25 8.25 5.06
N ASP A 477 -6.36 7.79 3.82
CA ASP A 477 -5.28 7.78 2.86
C ASP A 477 -5.21 9.15 2.17
N MET A 478 -4.25 9.95 2.61
CA MET A 478 -4.04 11.30 2.08
C MET A 478 -3.18 11.28 0.82
N ASN A 479 -2.65 10.12 0.45
CA ASN A 479 -1.75 9.96 -0.70
C ASN A 479 -0.63 11.00 -0.76
N SER A 480 -0.19 11.48 0.41
CA SER A 480 0.69 12.64 0.56
C SER A 480 1.73 12.38 1.63
N LEU A 481 3.00 12.65 1.30
CA LEU A 481 4.14 12.47 2.21
C LEU A 481 4.14 13.53 3.33
N PRO A 482 4.84 13.29 4.45
CA PRO A 482 4.86 14.18 5.62
C PRO A 482 5.32 15.62 5.35
N ASP A 483 6.11 15.83 4.29
CA ASP A 483 6.65 17.13 3.86
C ASP A 483 5.80 17.85 2.80
N SER A 484 4.63 17.31 2.46
CA SER A 484 3.72 17.89 1.47
C SER A 484 2.89 19.05 2.04
N GLY A 485 2.38 19.91 1.15
CA GLY A 485 1.44 20.99 1.51
C GLY A 485 0.13 20.47 2.11
N VAL A 486 -0.29 19.25 1.79
CA VAL A 486 -1.45 18.57 2.41
C VAL A 486 -1.22 18.41 3.91
N ILE A 487 -0.09 17.86 4.31
CA ILE A 487 0.22 17.56 5.71
C ILE A 487 0.60 18.83 6.45
N GLU A 488 1.30 19.78 5.80
CA GLU A 488 1.52 21.12 6.34
C GLU A 488 0.18 21.79 6.69
N PHE A 489 -0.78 21.84 5.74
CA PHE A 489 -2.08 22.46 5.96
C PHE A 489 -2.84 21.81 7.12
N LEU A 490 -2.90 20.49 7.19
CA LEU A 490 -3.58 19.76 8.27
C LEU A 490 -2.94 20.01 9.65
N LYS A 491 -1.60 20.02 9.74
CA LYS A 491 -0.87 20.18 11.01
C LYS A 491 -0.85 21.63 11.52
N THR A 492 -0.59 22.56 10.61
CA THR A 492 -0.39 23.97 10.99
C THR A 492 -1.68 24.78 11.01
N GLY A 493 -2.71 24.32 10.29
CA GLY A 493 -3.97 25.05 10.09
C GLY A 493 -3.89 26.09 8.98
N HIS A 494 -2.79 26.18 8.25
CA HIS A 494 -2.61 27.15 7.17
C HIS A 494 -1.62 26.66 6.11
N VAL A 495 -1.70 27.22 4.90
CA VAL A 495 -0.75 27.02 3.82
C VAL A 495 -0.59 28.29 2.99
N SER A 496 0.62 28.56 2.49
CA SER A 496 0.90 29.72 1.64
C SER A 496 0.23 29.58 0.27
N PRO A 497 -0.37 30.65 -0.30
CA PRO A 497 -0.82 30.67 -1.69
C PRO A 497 0.29 30.41 -2.72
N ASP A 498 1.55 30.60 -2.32
CA ASP A 498 2.72 30.38 -3.15
C ASP A 498 3.40 29.03 -2.83
N HIS A 499 2.71 28.11 -2.12
CA HIS A 499 3.25 26.78 -1.82
C HIS A 499 3.54 26.03 -3.13
N PRO A 500 4.71 25.33 -3.24
CA PRO A 500 5.14 24.64 -4.47
C PRO A 500 4.11 23.63 -5.00
N ASP A 501 3.31 23.04 -4.12
CA ASP A 501 2.30 22.07 -4.52
C ASP A 501 1.19 22.67 -5.38
N PHE A 502 0.95 23.97 -5.37
CA PHE A 502 0.03 24.64 -6.29
C PHE A 502 0.57 24.75 -7.73
N LYS A 503 1.85 24.46 -7.97
CA LYS A 503 2.49 24.43 -9.31
C LYS A 503 2.33 25.73 -10.12
N GLU A 504 2.17 26.87 -9.44
CA GLU A 504 1.91 28.18 -10.09
C GLU A 504 0.69 28.20 -11.02
N LEU A 505 -0.29 27.29 -10.79
CA LEU A 505 -1.52 27.18 -11.57
C LEU A 505 -2.56 28.22 -11.14
N GLY A 506 -3.61 28.40 -11.96
CA GLY A 506 -4.61 29.45 -11.85
C GLY A 506 -5.68 29.28 -10.77
N TYR A 507 -5.28 28.92 -9.53
CA TYR A 507 -6.21 28.66 -8.44
C TYR A 507 -6.48 29.87 -7.51
N LYS A 508 -5.66 30.91 -7.56
CA LYS A 508 -5.65 31.98 -6.53
C LYS A 508 -6.99 32.65 -6.31
N ASP A 509 -7.74 32.93 -7.37
CA ASP A 509 -9.01 33.67 -7.26
C ASP A 509 -10.15 32.78 -6.73
N CYS A 510 -10.22 31.51 -7.17
CA CYS A 510 -11.23 30.57 -6.70
C CYS A 510 -10.95 30.13 -5.24
N LEU A 511 -9.69 29.93 -4.87
CA LEU A 511 -9.32 29.56 -3.49
C LEU A 511 -9.53 30.70 -2.49
N ARG A 512 -9.33 31.96 -2.91
CA ARG A 512 -9.64 33.13 -2.06
C ARG A 512 -11.09 33.17 -1.61
N LYS A 513 -12.02 32.81 -2.49
CA LYS A 513 -13.46 32.73 -2.16
C LYS A 513 -13.81 31.53 -1.29
N MET A 514 -13.00 30.49 -1.33
CA MET A 514 -13.15 29.33 -0.46
C MET A 514 -12.68 29.62 0.97
N CYS A 515 -11.76 30.56 1.16
CA CYS A 515 -11.29 31.00 2.48
C CYS A 515 -12.22 32.08 3.03
N LEU A 516 -12.54 32.01 4.31
CA LEU A 516 -13.46 32.94 4.97
C LEU A 516 -12.86 34.34 5.10
N GLU A 517 -13.70 35.38 4.98
CA GLU A 517 -13.29 36.78 5.11
C GLU A 517 -12.61 37.13 6.45
N SER A 518 -12.81 36.33 7.50
CA SER A 518 -12.14 36.49 8.80
C SER A 518 -10.66 36.14 8.78
N ASP A 519 -10.18 35.43 7.78
CA ASP A 519 -8.80 34.93 7.68
C ASP A 519 -7.84 35.97 7.07
N SER A 520 -8.33 37.14 6.67
CA SER A 520 -7.54 38.27 6.17
C SER A 520 -6.48 38.79 7.15
N LEU A 521 -6.51 38.35 8.42
CA LEU A 521 -5.56 38.73 9.46
C LEU A 521 -4.23 37.94 9.43
N LEU A 522 -4.14 36.82 8.68
CA LEU A 522 -2.95 35.97 8.60
C LEU A 522 -2.13 36.18 7.30
N GLY A 523 -2.09 37.38 6.77
CA GLY A 523 -1.14 37.74 5.71
C GLY A 523 -1.40 37.06 4.35
N GLY A 524 -2.66 36.68 4.05
CA GLY A 524 -3.04 36.08 2.77
C GLY A 524 -2.87 34.55 2.69
N MET A 525 -2.63 33.87 3.80
CA MET A 525 -2.58 32.40 3.90
C MET A 525 -3.97 31.78 3.73
N TYR A 526 -4.04 30.59 3.17
CA TYR A 526 -5.23 29.75 3.23
C TYR A 526 -5.29 29.04 4.57
N THR A 527 -6.44 29.05 5.28
CA THR A 527 -6.52 28.57 6.66
C THR A 527 -7.73 27.66 6.90
N HIS A 528 -7.68 26.88 7.99
CA HIS A 528 -8.82 26.20 8.57
C HIS A 528 -8.84 26.36 10.11
N PRO A 529 -10.03 26.31 10.77
CA PRO A 529 -10.15 26.64 12.18
C PRO A 529 -9.75 25.53 13.15
N PHE A 530 -9.51 24.32 12.66
CA PHE A 530 -9.24 23.16 13.50
C PHE A 530 -7.79 23.13 13.96
N LYS A 531 -7.58 22.85 15.26
CA LYS A 531 -6.23 22.62 15.83
C LYS A 531 -5.96 21.11 15.80
N MET A 532 -5.53 20.64 14.65
CA MET A 532 -5.27 19.23 14.43
C MET A 532 -3.90 18.80 14.99
N LYS A 533 -3.84 17.55 15.42
CA LYS A 533 -2.60 16.85 15.78
C LYS A 533 -2.64 15.46 15.19
N GLU A 534 -1.52 15.01 14.71
CA GLU A 534 -1.33 13.64 14.22
C GLU A 534 -1.18 12.67 15.40
N ALA A 535 -1.78 11.48 15.28
CA ALA A 535 -1.70 10.45 16.33
C ALA A 535 -0.33 9.78 16.38
N TYR A 536 0.30 9.61 15.23
CA TYR A 536 1.63 9.04 15.10
C TYR A 536 2.68 10.14 15.19
N GLY A 537 3.57 10.05 16.18
CA GLY A 537 4.72 10.95 16.28
C GLY A 537 5.73 10.67 15.18
N GLU A 538 6.59 11.66 14.92
CA GLU A 538 7.65 11.54 13.93
C GLU A 538 8.53 10.30 14.19
N GLY A 539 8.77 9.51 13.14
CA GLY A 539 9.64 8.35 13.18
C GLY A 539 9.03 7.05 13.78
N ILE A 540 7.79 7.07 14.28
CA ILE A 540 7.13 5.84 14.79
C ILE A 540 6.85 4.88 13.64
N MET A 541 6.27 5.37 12.53
CA MET A 541 6.02 4.58 11.34
C MET A 541 6.96 5.04 10.22
N PRO A 542 7.86 4.18 9.75
CA PRO A 542 8.72 4.50 8.60
C PRO A 542 7.95 4.51 7.27
N TYR A 543 6.85 3.81 7.21
CA TYR A 543 5.94 3.71 6.07
C TYR A 543 4.57 3.22 6.54
N THR A 544 3.51 3.62 5.85
CA THR A 544 2.15 3.09 5.97
C THR A 544 1.75 2.33 4.71
N ASN A 545 2.28 2.70 3.54
CA ASN A 545 2.23 1.92 2.32
C ASN A 545 3.60 1.30 2.04
N TYR A 546 3.63 -0.02 1.73
CA TYR A 546 4.84 -0.80 1.56
C TYR A 546 4.76 -1.65 0.29
N THR A 547 5.09 -1.06 -0.85
CA THR A 547 5.22 -1.78 -2.13
C THR A 547 6.68 -1.90 -2.55
N PHE A 548 6.96 -2.64 -3.61
CA PHE A 548 8.32 -2.74 -4.14
C PHE A 548 8.87 -1.38 -4.62
N ASP A 549 8.04 -0.64 -5.36
CA ASP A 549 8.45 0.62 -5.99
C ASP A 549 8.25 1.85 -5.08
N PHE A 550 7.43 1.73 -4.03
CA PHE A 550 7.12 2.83 -3.12
C PHE A 550 7.04 2.35 -1.67
N LYS A 551 7.65 3.11 -0.76
CA LYS A 551 7.56 2.95 0.69
C LYS A 551 7.50 4.32 1.32
N GLY A 552 6.36 4.65 1.92
CA GLY A 552 6.16 5.99 2.48
C GLY A 552 4.96 6.06 3.42
N VAL A 553 4.92 7.12 4.21
CA VAL A 553 3.79 7.45 5.07
C VAL A 553 2.80 8.27 4.26
N ILE A 554 1.62 7.72 4.00
CA ILE A 554 0.54 8.38 3.26
C ILE A 554 -0.83 8.22 3.92
N ASP A 555 -0.94 7.38 4.95
CA ASP A 555 -2.13 7.18 5.77
C ASP A 555 -1.94 7.89 7.12
N TYR A 556 -2.99 8.52 7.62
CA TYR A 556 -2.92 9.35 8.81
C TYR A 556 -4.18 9.22 9.68
N ILE A 557 -3.99 9.44 11.00
CA ILE A 557 -5.04 9.68 11.98
C ILE A 557 -4.76 11.05 12.62
N PHE A 558 -5.60 12.04 12.30
CA PHE A 558 -5.58 13.38 12.87
C PHE A 558 -6.74 13.59 13.83
N PHE A 559 -6.53 14.34 14.89
CA PHE A 559 -7.57 14.67 15.87
C PHE A 559 -7.41 16.10 16.40
N THR A 560 -8.50 16.69 16.87
CA THR A 560 -8.49 18.01 17.52
C THR A 560 -7.82 17.92 18.90
N GLN A 561 -6.64 18.56 19.05
CA GLN A 561 -5.77 18.43 20.22
C GLN A 561 -6.35 19.04 21.51
N GLN A 562 -7.33 19.95 21.41
CA GLN A 562 -8.00 20.51 22.59
C GLN A 562 -8.93 19.51 23.30
N HIS A 563 -9.38 18.48 22.59
CA HIS A 563 -10.34 17.50 23.11
C HIS A 563 -9.70 16.15 23.43
N MET A 564 -8.72 15.75 22.62
CA MET A 564 -8.18 14.40 22.62
C MET A 564 -6.66 14.40 22.78
N SER A 565 -6.13 13.29 23.25
CA SER A 565 -4.70 12.98 23.32
C SER A 565 -4.45 11.51 23.03
N VAL A 566 -3.24 11.16 22.59
CA VAL A 566 -2.86 9.78 22.25
C VAL A 566 -2.33 9.08 23.49
N LEU A 567 -2.83 7.87 23.77
CA LEU A 567 -2.30 6.99 24.82
C LEU A 567 -1.28 6.01 24.27
N GLY A 568 -1.50 5.52 23.07
CA GLY A 568 -0.60 4.60 22.41
C GLY A 568 -0.99 4.38 20.96
N VAL A 569 -0.09 3.81 20.18
CA VAL A 569 -0.29 3.49 18.75
C VAL A 569 0.35 2.16 18.39
N LEU A 570 -0.17 1.52 17.34
CA LEU A 570 0.39 0.31 16.77
C LEU A 570 1.66 0.64 15.96
N GLY A 571 2.78 0.04 16.32
CA GLY A 571 4.07 0.26 15.65
C GLY A 571 4.19 -0.38 14.27
N PRO A 572 5.38 -0.31 13.64
CA PRO A 572 5.64 -0.85 12.30
C PRO A 572 5.73 -2.39 12.30
N LEU A 573 5.78 -2.96 11.10
CA LEU A 573 6.22 -4.35 10.92
C LEU A 573 7.67 -4.50 11.38
N ASP A 574 8.01 -5.67 11.93
CA ASP A 574 9.38 -5.99 12.30
C ASP A 574 10.27 -6.05 11.03
N PRO A 575 11.31 -5.20 10.93
CA PRO A 575 12.24 -5.22 9.81
C PRO A 575 12.96 -6.57 9.64
N HIS A 576 13.22 -7.29 10.73
CA HIS A 576 13.83 -8.62 10.68
C HIS A 576 12.87 -9.63 10.04
N TRP A 577 11.59 -9.59 10.40
CA TRP A 577 10.58 -10.43 9.77
C TRP A 577 10.52 -10.20 8.25
N LEU A 578 10.56 -8.94 7.81
CA LEU A 578 10.57 -8.58 6.37
C LEU A 578 11.81 -9.13 5.68
N GLN A 579 12.97 -9.05 6.32
CA GLN A 579 14.25 -9.53 5.78
C GLN A 579 14.31 -11.05 5.71
N ASP A 580 13.96 -11.73 6.81
CA ASP A 580 14.03 -13.19 6.94
C ASP A 580 13.08 -13.89 5.97
N ASN A 581 11.90 -13.30 5.73
CA ASN A 581 10.91 -13.80 4.78
C ASN A 581 11.03 -13.19 3.37
N LYS A 582 12.11 -12.41 3.13
CA LYS A 582 12.41 -11.79 1.82
C LYS A 582 11.24 -11.00 1.24
N VAL A 583 10.49 -10.31 2.11
CA VAL A 583 9.31 -9.51 1.73
C VAL A 583 9.77 -8.22 1.08
N VAL A 584 9.63 -8.13 -0.23
CA VAL A 584 10.04 -6.95 -1.01
C VAL A 584 8.95 -5.88 -1.08
N GLY A 585 7.69 -6.28 -0.85
CA GLY A 585 6.51 -5.42 -0.85
C GLY A 585 5.25 -6.18 -0.41
N CYS A 586 4.21 -5.43 -0.08
CA CYS A 586 2.86 -5.93 0.18
C CYS A 586 1.94 -5.58 -1.02
N PRO A 587 0.84 -6.32 -1.25
CA PRO A 587 0.36 -7.46 -0.49
C PRO A 587 1.33 -8.64 -0.42
N HIS A 588 1.19 -9.41 0.65
CA HIS A 588 1.93 -10.64 0.92
C HIS A 588 0.95 -11.66 1.54
N PRO A 589 1.17 -12.98 1.48
CA PRO A 589 0.28 -13.96 2.10
C PRO A 589 -0.13 -13.68 3.56
N HIS A 590 0.73 -13.02 4.33
CA HIS A 590 0.45 -12.63 5.73
C HIS A 590 0.11 -11.14 5.92
N VAL A 591 0.10 -10.34 4.86
CA VAL A 591 -0.23 -8.91 4.89
C VAL A 591 -1.15 -8.61 3.70
N PRO A 592 -2.46 -8.60 3.90
CA PRO A 592 -3.44 -8.70 2.79
C PRO A 592 -3.63 -7.41 1.98
N SER A 593 -3.06 -6.28 2.41
CA SER A 593 -3.07 -4.99 1.70
C SER A 593 -1.65 -4.48 1.50
N ASP A 594 -1.45 -3.60 0.56
CA ASP A 594 -0.21 -2.83 0.40
C ASP A 594 -0.09 -1.67 1.38
N HIS A 595 -1.17 -1.36 2.09
CA HIS A 595 -1.20 -0.47 3.25
C HIS A 595 -1.21 -1.26 4.56
N LEU A 596 -0.58 -0.69 5.59
CA LEU A 596 -0.59 -1.23 6.93
C LEU A 596 -1.68 -0.53 7.75
N PRO A 597 -2.54 -1.25 8.50
CA PRO A 597 -3.53 -0.62 9.35
C PRO A 597 -2.84 0.25 10.41
N LEU A 598 -3.30 1.51 10.54
CA LEU A 598 -2.97 2.37 11.67
C LEU A 598 -3.98 2.11 12.78
N LEU A 599 -3.51 2.04 14.03
CA LEU A 599 -4.34 1.90 15.21
C LEU A 599 -3.84 2.84 16.30
N ALA A 600 -4.72 3.72 16.78
CA ALA A 600 -4.41 4.65 17.87
C ALA A 600 -5.42 4.48 19.00
N GLN A 601 -4.94 4.49 20.24
CA GLN A 601 -5.78 4.66 21.41
C GLN A 601 -5.77 6.14 21.80
N LEU A 602 -6.96 6.74 21.76
CA LEU A 602 -7.18 8.14 22.09
C LEU A 602 -7.88 8.26 23.45
N GLU A 603 -7.42 9.22 24.25
CA GLU A 603 -8.11 9.66 25.47
C GLU A 603 -8.83 10.97 25.17
N MET A 604 -10.10 11.06 25.52
CA MET A 604 -10.91 12.26 25.41
C MET A 604 -11.29 12.77 26.79
N ALA A 605 -10.98 14.05 27.07
CA ALA A 605 -11.42 14.71 28.30
C ALA A 605 -12.92 14.96 28.29
N LEU A 606 -13.61 14.65 29.39
CA LEU A 606 -15.03 14.92 29.54
C LEU A 606 -15.24 16.37 29.97
N VAL A 607 -16.18 17.03 29.31
CA VAL A 607 -16.57 18.42 29.66
C VAL A 607 -17.37 18.36 30.96
N THR A 608 -16.78 18.89 32.03
CA THR A 608 -17.47 19.07 33.30
C THR A 608 -18.11 20.46 33.35
N ASN A 609 -19.40 20.52 33.69
CA ASN A 609 -20.12 21.79 33.80
C ASN A 609 -19.43 22.72 34.78
N GLY A 610 -18.83 23.80 34.30
CA GLY A 610 -18.57 25.00 35.07
C GLY A 610 -17.14 25.35 35.44
N LEU A 611 -16.10 24.69 34.97
CA LEU A 611 -14.72 25.12 35.23
C LEU A 611 -13.78 24.82 34.04
N VAL A 612 -13.94 25.56 32.96
CA VAL A 612 -12.77 25.80 32.08
C VAL A 612 -12.04 26.99 32.73
N GLN A 613 -11.21 26.72 33.71
CA GLN A 613 -10.17 27.68 34.05
C GLN A 613 -9.23 27.81 32.87
N ARG A 614 -9.36 28.94 32.14
CA ARG A 614 -8.35 29.39 31.19
C ARG A 614 -7.00 29.45 31.92
N ARG A 615 -6.10 28.54 31.54
CA ARG A 615 -4.68 28.69 31.76
C ARG A 615 -3.95 28.76 30.43
#